data_67146f9a6ecbd6233481ed2c3848aaaa
#
_entry.id   67146f9a6ecbd6233481ed2c3848aaaa
#
_cell.length_a   1.000
_cell.length_b   1.000
_cell.length_c   1.000
_cell.angle_alpha   90.00
_cell.angle_beta   90.00
_cell.angle_gamma   90.00
#
_symmetry.space_group_name_H-M   'P 1'
#
loop_
_entity.id
_entity.type
_entity.pdbx_description
1 polymer ?
#
loop_
_entity_poly.entity_id
_entity_poly.type
_entity_poly.pdbx_seq_one_letter_code
_entity_poly.pdbx_strand_id
1 'polypeptide(L)'
;MKPDLAEIADPEHTAIFTQECQGAVVGPNAGLAVLAEEARREAVPNIGRLLPAGRDAGVTIVHCLIQRRPDGLGGNQNAKIFAIGSGVDIAPGSPGASLLPELGPAPTDVVLRRSHGIGPLGGTDLDATLRNLGVSTIVAVGVSVNIAITNLVMDTVNLAYRVVVPRDAVAGIPADYATAIIDNTLSLLAAVTTTDDLIELWRQS
;
A
#
# COMPACT_ATOMS: atom_id res chain seq x y z
N MET A 1 20.13 17.72 -2.21
CA MET A 1 19.49 18.13 -0.97
C MET A 1 18.47 17.06 -0.63
N LYS A 2 18.50 16.44 0.56
CA LYS A 2 17.38 15.57 0.97
C LYS A 2 16.16 16.48 1.14
N PRO A 3 15.03 16.17 0.52
CA PRO A 3 13.82 16.96 0.75
C PRO A 3 13.45 16.87 2.23
N ASP A 4 12.96 17.98 2.79
CA ASP A 4 12.46 18.01 4.15
C ASP A 4 11.21 17.12 4.26
N LEU A 5 11.23 16.14 5.15
CA LEU A 5 10.10 15.23 5.33
C LEU A 5 8.84 16.00 5.73
N ALA A 6 8.97 17.07 6.50
CA ALA A 6 7.85 17.92 6.91
C ALA A 6 7.18 18.62 5.72
N GLU A 7 7.97 19.08 4.73
CA GLU A 7 7.44 19.67 3.50
C GLU A 7 6.77 18.63 2.61
N ILE A 8 7.34 17.40 2.54
CA ILE A 8 6.83 16.37 1.66
C ILE A 8 5.56 15.72 2.21
N ALA A 9 5.53 15.42 3.50
CA ALA A 9 4.46 14.66 4.15
C ALA A 9 3.51 15.56 4.96
N ASP A 10 3.26 16.77 4.47
CA ASP A 10 2.23 17.66 5.00
C ASP A 10 0.87 16.94 4.99
N PRO A 11 0.18 16.82 6.15
CA PRO A 11 -1.08 16.08 6.24
C PRO A 11 -2.16 16.54 5.25
N GLU A 12 -2.26 17.83 5.00
CA GLU A 12 -3.30 18.41 4.12
C GLU A 12 -3.19 17.89 2.67
N HIS A 13 -1.99 17.52 2.24
CA HIS A 13 -1.70 17.11 0.86
C HIS A 13 -1.19 15.67 0.74
N THR A 14 -1.31 14.89 1.81
CA THR A 14 -0.79 13.53 1.88
C THR A 14 -1.90 12.49 1.91
N ALA A 15 -1.68 11.36 1.23
CA ALA A 15 -2.49 10.16 1.37
C ALA A 15 -1.65 8.94 1.73
N ILE A 16 -2.10 8.12 2.69
CA ILE A 16 -1.50 6.81 2.98
C ILE A 16 -2.20 5.75 2.13
N PHE A 17 -1.44 4.99 1.34
CA PHE A 17 -1.92 3.87 0.54
C PHE A 17 -1.54 2.55 1.19
N THR A 18 -2.54 1.79 1.68
CA THR A 18 -2.30 0.41 2.12
C THR A 18 -2.44 -0.53 0.93
N GLN A 19 -1.31 -0.98 0.38
CA GLN A 19 -1.29 -1.87 -0.77
C GLN A 19 -1.51 -3.32 -0.33
N GLU A 20 -2.64 -3.88 -0.74
CA GLU A 20 -3.02 -5.31 -0.58
C GLU A 20 -2.97 -5.84 0.86
N CYS A 21 -3.27 -4.98 1.86
CA CYS A 21 -3.34 -5.37 3.27
C CYS A 21 -4.66 -6.11 3.59
N GLN A 22 -4.97 -7.15 2.81
CA GLN A 22 -6.22 -7.92 2.86
C GLN A 22 -6.03 -9.37 3.28
N GLY A 23 -7.11 -10.04 3.66
CA GLY A 23 -7.10 -11.37 4.25
C GLY A 23 -6.38 -12.43 3.41
N ALA A 24 -6.56 -12.42 2.09
CA ALA A 24 -5.92 -13.39 1.17
C ALA A 24 -4.42 -13.14 0.92
N VAL A 25 -3.91 -11.96 1.30
CA VAL A 25 -2.51 -11.57 1.01
C VAL A 25 -1.66 -11.56 2.29
N VAL A 26 -2.15 -10.98 3.38
CA VAL A 26 -1.40 -10.84 4.64
C VAL A 26 -2.14 -11.45 5.85
N GLY A 27 -3.32 -12.04 5.63
CA GLY A 27 -4.08 -12.71 6.68
C GLY A 27 -3.56 -14.13 7.01
N PRO A 28 -4.19 -14.80 7.98
CA PRO A 28 -3.75 -16.14 8.43
C PRO A 28 -3.89 -17.21 7.37
N ASN A 29 -4.79 -17.04 6.40
CA ASN A 29 -5.05 -17.96 5.30
C ASN A 29 -4.58 -17.39 3.95
N ALA A 30 -3.50 -16.62 3.96
CA ALA A 30 -2.94 -16.00 2.77
C ALA A 30 -2.45 -17.04 1.76
N GLY A 31 -2.62 -16.74 0.47
CA GLY A 31 -2.17 -17.61 -0.62
C GLY A 31 -0.63 -17.77 -0.69
N LEU A 32 0.10 -16.81 -0.12
CA LEU A 32 1.56 -16.84 -0.01
C LEU A 32 1.97 -16.67 1.46
N ALA A 33 1.94 -17.76 2.22
CA ALA A 33 2.13 -17.77 3.66
C ALA A 33 3.45 -17.08 4.10
N VAL A 34 4.56 -17.32 3.37
CA VAL A 34 5.85 -16.70 3.68
C VAL A 34 5.81 -15.18 3.62
N LEU A 35 5.11 -14.60 2.64
CA LEU A 35 4.93 -13.14 2.54
C LEU A 35 4.05 -12.62 3.69
N ALA A 36 2.98 -13.34 4.01
CA ALA A 36 2.08 -12.96 5.10
C ALA A 36 2.80 -13.00 6.47
N GLU A 37 3.61 -14.02 6.71
CA GLU A 37 4.42 -14.12 7.93
C GLU A 37 5.41 -12.96 8.03
N GLU A 38 6.12 -12.64 6.95
CA GLU A 38 7.07 -11.53 6.91
C GLU A 38 6.37 -10.19 7.16
N ALA A 39 5.24 -9.93 6.48
CA ALA A 39 4.48 -8.70 6.65
C ALA A 39 3.91 -8.54 8.08
N ARG A 40 3.45 -9.61 8.68
CA ARG A 40 2.87 -9.61 10.04
C ARG A 40 3.90 -9.48 11.14
N ARG A 41 5.17 -9.71 10.85
CA ARG A 41 6.26 -9.57 11.82
C ARG A 41 6.48 -8.10 12.21
N GLU A 42 6.42 -7.18 11.26
CA GLU A 42 6.72 -5.78 11.47
C GLU A 42 5.77 -4.84 10.70
N ALA A 43 5.59 -5.01 9.39
CA ALA A 43 4.89 -4.06 8.53
C ALA A 43 3.42 -3.88 8.95
N VAL A 44 2.66 -4.95 9.14
CA VAL A 44 1.24 -4.86 9.52
C VAL A 44 1.04 -4.17 10.87
N PRO A 45 1.78 -4.51 11.95
CA PRO A 45 1.74 -3.77 13.21
C PRO A 45 2.05 -2.28 13.06
N ASN A 46 3.07 -1.92 12.28
CA ASN A 46 3.45 -0.53 12.05
C ASN A 46 2.38 0.22 11.24
N ILE A 47 1.78 -0.39 10.23
CA ILE A 47 0.63 0.19 9.52
C ILE A 47 -0.52 0.44 10.50
N GLY A 48 -0.80 -0.51 11.41
CA GLY A 48 -1.81 -0.36 12.45
C GLY A 48 -1.59 0.82 13.39
N ARG A 49 -0.33 1.23 13.61
CA ARG A 49 0.05 2.44 14.37
C ARG A 49 -0.04 3.71 13.52
N LEU A 50 0.37 3.62 12.25
CA LEU A 50 0.45 4.75 11.34
C LEU A 50 -0.94 5.29 10.95
N LEU A 51 -1.89 4.39 10.67
CA LEU A 51 -3.22 4.78 10.19
C LEU A 51 -4.00 5.66 11.19
N PRO A 52 -4.09 5.33 12.49
CA PRO A 52 -4.72 6.24 13.46
C PRO A 52 -4.02 7.60 13.52
N ALA A 53 -2.69 7.63 13.57
CA ALA A 53 -1.94 8.88 13.62
C ALA A 53 -2.18 9.75 12.37
N GLY A 54 -2.23 9.12 11.18
CA GLY A 54 -2.57 9.81 9.95
C GLY A 54 -4.00 10.38 9.96
N ARG A 55 -5.00 9.59 10.42
CA ARG A 55 -6.39 10.06 10.54
C ARG A 55 -6.52 11.24 11.50
N ASP A 56 -5.86 11.16 12.66
CA ASP A 56 -5.88 12.23 13.66
C ASP A 56 -5.26 13.53 13.13
N ALA A 57 -4.28 13.44 12.23
CA ALA A 57 -3.65 14.58 11.57
C ALA A 57 -4.42 15.06 10.31
N GLY A 58 -5.48 14.38 9.88
CA GLY A 58 -6.24 14.73 8.68
C GLY A 58 -5.69 14.16 7.36
N VAL A 59 -4.73 13.23 7.42
CA VAL A 59 -4.18 12.55 6.25
C VAL A 59 -5.25 11.67 5.61
N THR A 60 -5.39 11.73 4.29
CA THR A 60 -6.29 10.86 3.54
C THR A 60 -5.81 9.40 3.60
N ILE A 61 -6.70 8.47 3.94
CA ILE A 61 -6.39 7.04 3.93
C ILE A 61 -7.03 6.38 2.72
N VAL A 62 -6.23 5.59 1.98
CA VAL A 62 -6.69 4.83 0.81
C VAL A 62 -6.29 3.37 0.95
N HIS A 63 -7.28 2.49 1.02
CA HIS A 63 -7.07 1.05 1.03
C HIS A 63 -7.15 0.49 -0.39
N CYS A 64 -6.02 0.02 -0.91
CA CYS A 64 -5.91 -0.53 -2.27
C CYS A 64 -6.02 -2.05 -2.21
N LEU A 65 -7.23 -2.56 -2.49
CA LEU A 65 -7.55 -3.98 -2.42
C LEU A 65 -7.68 -4.58 -3.83
N ILE A 66 -7.37 -5.86 -3.93
CA ILE A 66 -7.64 -6.64 -5.15
C ILE A 66 -8.78 -7.61 -4.90
N GLN A 67 -9.64 -7.76 -5.90
CA GLN A 67 -10.70 -8.76 -5.92
C GLN A 67 -10.72 -9.46 -7.28
N ARG A 68 -11.31 -10.64 -7.36
CA ARG A 68 -11.48 -11.39 -8.59
C ARG A 68 -12.88 -11.98 -8.64
N ARG A 69 -13.51 -11.89 -9.79
CA ARG A 69 -14.77 -12.58 -10.05
C ARG A 69 -14.59 -14.10 -9.89
N PRO A 70 -15.58 -14.82 -9.34
CA PRO A 70 -15.49 -16.29 -9.20
C PRO A 70 -15.27 -17.02 -10.52
N ASP A 71 -15.79 -16.47 -11.64
CA ASP A 71 -15.61 -17.00 -12.98
C ASP A 71 -14.28 -16.60 -13.65
N GLY A 72 -13.48 -15.75 -13.00
CA GLY A 72 -12.19 -15.27 -13.48
C GLY A 72 -12.24 -14.27 -14.65
N LEU A 73 -13.43 -13.90 -15.14
CA LEU A 73 -13.56 -12.99 -16.27
C LEU A 73 -13.01 -11.60 -15.94
N GLY A 74 -12.22 -11.04 -16.87
CA GLY A 74 -11.60 -9.71 -16.75
C GLY A 74 -10.34 -9.68 -15.93
N GLY A 75 -9.93 -10.77 -15.27
CA GLY A 75 -8.67 -10.87 -14.57
C GLY A 75 -7.48 -11.06 -15.51
N ASN A 76 -6.31 -10.55 -15.11
CA ASN A 76 -5.08 -10.73 -15.87
C ASN A 76 -4.60 -12.19 -15.87
N GLN A 77 -4.03 -12.65 -16.99
CA GLN A 77 -3.47 -14.00 -17.17
C GLN A 77 -2.08 -13.98 -17.83
N ASN A 78 -1.56 -12.80 -18.11
CA ASN A 78 -0.37 -12.57 -18.94
C ASN A 78 0.95 -12.63 -18.16
N ALA A 79 0.94 -12.96 -16.88
CA ALA A 79 2.15 -13.11 -16.08
C ALA A 79 1.98 -14.14 -14.95
N LYS A 80 3.09 -14.77 -14.54
CA LYS A 80 3.12 -15.78 -13.46
C LYS A 80 2.47 -15.32 -12.16
N ILE A 81 2.60 -14.05 -11.81
CA ILE A 81 2.05 -13.49 -10.56
C ILE A 81 0.54 -13.69 -10.45
N PHE A 82 -0.18 -13.66 -11.56
CA PHE A 82 -1.63 -13.83 -11.58
C PHE A 82 -2.08 -15.29 -11.39
N ALA A 83 -1.16 -16.25 -11.59
CA ALA A 83 -1.38 -17.65 -11.26
C ALA A 83 -1.06 -17.98 -9.80
N ILE A 84 -0.16 -17.20 -9.16
CA ILE A 84 0.15 -17.31 -7.74
C ILE A 84 -1.07 -16.85 -6.93
N GLY A 85 -1.56 -17.70 -6.03
CA GLY A 85 -2.77 -17.39 -5.25
C GLY A 85 -4.08 -17.51 -6.03
N SER A 86 -4.08 -18.14 -7.22
CA SER A 86 -5.33 -18.40 -7.98
C SER A 86 -6.33 -19.28 -7.21
N GLY A 87 -5.86 -20.09 -6.26
CA GLY A 87 -6.69 -20.91 -5.38
C GLY A 87 -7.24 -20.19 -4.14
N VAL A 88 -6.93 -18.91 -3.94
CA VAL A 88 -7.43 -18.15 -2.78
C VAL A 88 -8.68 -17.37 -3.17
N ASP A 89 -9.70 -17.45 -2.30
CA ASP A 89 -10.95 -16.71 -2.51
C ASP A 89 -10.75 -15.22 -2.22
N ILE A 90 -10.79 -14.44 -3.30
CA ILE A 90 -10.82 -12.97 -3.29
C ILE A 90 -12.07 -12.45 -4.02
N ALA A 91 -13.15 -13.23 -4.04
CA ALA A 91 -14.42 -12.77 -4.61
C ALA A 91 -14.93 -11.53 -3.86
N PRO A 92 -15.66 -10.64 -4.54
CA PRO A 92 -16.29 -9.51 -3.88
C PRO A 92 -17.10 -9.94 -2.64
N GLY A 93 -16.78 -9.36 -1.47
CA GLY A 93 -17.43 -9.68 -0.20
C GLY A 93 -16.85 -10.87 0.56
N SER A 94 -15.88 -11.61 -0.01
CA SER A 94 -15.19 -12.68 0.74
C SER A 94 -14.26 -12.12 1.81
N PRO A 95 -13.96 -12.91 2.86
CA PRO A 95 -12.95 -12.53 3.86
C PRO A 95 -11.56 -12.28 3.25
N GLY A 96 -11.21 -13.01 2.18
CA GLY A 96 -9.94 -12.84 1.49
C GLY A 96 -9.83 -11.51 0.73
N ALA A 97 -10.95 -10.98 0.21
CA ALA A 97 -11.01 -9.68 -0.46
C ALA A 97 -11.19 -8.50 0.53
N SER A 98 -11.36 -8.78 1.81
CA SER A 98 -11.59 -7.77 2.84
C SER A 98 -10.27 -7.29 3.44
N LEU A 99 -10.19 -5.99 3.76
CA LEU A 99 -9.09 -5.43 4.54
C LEU A 99 -8.94 -6.19 5.87
N LEU A 100 -7.72 -6.28 6.40
CA LEU A 100 -7.52 -6.82 7.74
C LEU A 100 -8.34 -6.01 8.77
N PRO A 101 -9.09 -6.65 9.68
CA PRO A 101 -9.94 -5.95 10.63
C PRO A 101 -9.20 -4.93 11.51
N GLU A 102 -7.95 -5.22 11.85
CA GLU A 102 -7.10 -4.35 12.66
C GLU A 102 -6.66 -3.06 11.96
N LEU A 103 -6.85 -2.96 10.64
CA LEU A 103 -6.49 -1.78 9.84
C LEU A 103 -7.69 -0.89 9.50
N GLY A 104 -8.89 -1.32 9.75
CA GLY A 104 -10.12 -0.60 9.43
C GLY A 104 -10.98 -1.35 8.41
N PRO A 105 -11.68 -0.69 7.45
CA PRO A 105 -11.65 0.76 7.18
C PRO A 105 -12.45 1.60 8.18
N ALA A 106 -12.04 2.86 8.37
CA ALA A 106 -12.88 3.87 9.02
C ALA A 106 -13.89 4.48 8.00
N PRO A 107 -14.97 5.12 8.46
CA PRO A 107 -15.97 5.73 7.56
C PRO A 107 -15.41 6.80 6.61
N THR A 108 -14.30 7.42 6.97
CA THR A 108 -13.62 8.48 6.20
C THR A 108 -12.63 7.93 5.19
N ASP A 109 -12.30 6.64 5.23
CA ASP A 109 -11.28 6.05 4.37
C ASP A 109 -11.83 5.78 2.96
N VAL A 110 -11.01 6.01 1.96
CA VAL A 110 -11.28 5.60 0.58
C VAL A 110 -10.92 4.12 0.42
N VAL A 111 -11.83 3.32 -0.10
CA VAL A 111 -11.58 1.89 -0.36
C VAL A 111 -11.67 1.62 -1.86
N LEU A 112 -10.51 1.51 -2.49
CA LEU A 112 -10.41 1.09 -3.89
C LEU A 112 -10.40 -0.43 -3.99
N ARG A 113 -11.29 -0.99 -4.82
CA ARG A 113 -11.32 -2.42 -5.17
C ARG A 113 -11.09 -2.57 -6.66
N ARG A 114 -9.90 -3.07 -7.03
CA ARG A 114 -9.57 -3.35 -8.43
C ARG A 114 -9.69 -4.83 -8.76
N SER A 115 -10.01 -5.13 -10.00
CA SER A 115 -10.15 -6.52 -10.50
C SER A 115 -9.05 -6.92 -11.48
N HIS A 116 -8.06 -6.06 -11.71
CA HIS A 116 -7.01 -6.25 -12.68
C HIS A 116 -5.71 -5.55 -12.27
N GLY A 117 -4.63 -5.87 -12.95
CA GLY A 117 -3.33 -5.19 -12.83
C GLY A 117 -2.59 -5.50 -11.52
N ILE A 118 -1.44 -4.86 -11.37
CA ILE A 118 -0.57 -4.97 -10.19
C ILE A 118 -0.76 -3.76 -9.28
N GLY A 119 -0.82 -2.57 -9.88
CA GLY A 119 -0.94 -1.30 -9.15
C GLY A 119 -2.37 -0.76 -9.09
N PRO A 120 -2.64 0.14 -8.15
CA PRO A 120 -3.97 0.71 -7.94
C PRO A 120 -4.30 1.89 -8.87
N LEU A 121 -3.30 2.50 -9.52
CA LEU A 121 -3.48 3.71 -10.34
C LEU A 121 -3.83 3.39 -11.80
N GLY A 122 -3.36 2.25 -12.31
CA GLY A 122 -3.57 1.88 -13.70
C GLY A 122 -5.02 1.45 -14.00
N GLY A 123 -5.75 2.20 -14.83
CA GLY A 123 -7.10 1.85 -15.27
C GLY A 123 -8.19 2.00 -14.20
N THR A 124 -7.94 2.78 -13.17
CA THR A 124 -8.92 3.14 -12.12
C THR A 124 -9.16 4.66 -12.12
N ASP A 125 -10.16 5.12 -11.39
CA ASP A 125 -10.43 6.53 -11.17
C ASP A 125 -9.66 7.13 -9.99
N LEU A 126 -8.70 6.39 -9.42
CA LEU A 126 -8.01 6.79 -8.20
C LEU A 126 -7.19 8.07 -8.39
N ASP A 127 -6.45 8.24 -9.50
CA ASP A 127 -5.69 9.46 -9.76
C ASP A 127 -6.60 10.70 -9.80
N ALA A 128 -7.73 10.61 -10.49
CA ALA A 128 -8.71 11.70 -10.54
C ALA A 128 -9.28 12.02 -9.15
N THR A 129 -9.56 11.00 -8.36
CA THR A 129 -10.04 11.15 -6.98
C THR A 129 -9.01 11.89 -6.11
N LEU A 130 -7.74 11.48 -6.18
CA LEU A 130 -6.65 12.11 -5.41
C LEU A 130 -6.43 13.58 -5.80
N ARG A 131 -6.48 13.87 -7.10
CA ARG A 131 -6.38 15.27 -7.58
C ARG A 131 -7.50 16.14 -7.02
N ASN A 132 -8.72 15.62 -7.00
CA ASN A 132 -9.88 16.35 -6.44
C ASN A 132 -9.76 16.55 -4.91
N LEU A 133 -9.05 15.66 -4.21
CA LEU A 133 -8.74 15.77 -2.77
C LEU A 133 -7.52 16.67 -2.49
N GLY A 134 -6.84 17.20 -3.52
CA GLY A 134 -5.65 18.03 -3.35
C GLY A 134 -4.39 17.24 -2.94
N VAL A 135 -4.41 15.92 -3.07
CA VAL A 135 -3.28 15.07 -2.72
C VAL A 135 -2.12 15.27 -3.71
N SER A 136 -0.93 15.48 -3.18
CA SER A 136 0.32 15.60 -3.95
C SER A 136 1.42 14.67 -3.45
N THR A 137 1.23 14.03 -2.30
CA THR A 137 2.16 13.07 -1.71
C THR A 137 1.46 11.76 -1.36
N ILE A 138 2.10 10.64 -1.67
CA ILE A 138 1.62 9.30 -1.33
C ILE A 138 2.62 8.61 -0.40
N VAL A 139 2.16 8.19 0.77
CA VAL A 139 2.88 7.30 1.68
C VAL A 139 2.50 5.88 1.32
N ALA A 140 3.42 5.13 0.74
CA ALA A 140 3.20 3.76 0.27
C ALA A 140 3.54 2.75 1.37
N VAL A 141 2.54 1.97 1.83
CA VAL A 141 2.72 0.91 2.84
C VAL A 141 2.05 -0.40 2.39
N GLY A 142 2.46 -1.52 2.97
CA GLY A 142 1.89 -2.85 2.67
C GLY A 142 2.83 -3.75 1.89
N VAL A 143 2.29 -4.53 0.94
CA VAL A 143 3.01 -5.61 0.26
C VAL A 143 2.72 -5.68 -1.25
N SER A 144 3.61 -6.29 -2.03
CA SER A 144 4.98 -6.69 -1.69
C SER A 144 5.99 -5.70 -2.28
N VAL A 145 7.07 -5.43 -1.55
CA VAL A 145 8.16 -4.55 -2.01
C VAL A 145 8.67 -4.98 -3.38
N ASN A 146 8.82 -6.28 -3.61
CA ASN A 146 9.35 -6.84 -4.86
C ASN A 146 8.57 -6.43 -6.11
N ILE A 147 7.24 -6.25 -6.00
CA ILE A 147 6.37 -6.06 -7.15
C ILE A 147 5.40 -4.90 -6.92
N ALA A 148 4.42 -5.07 -6.03
CA ALA A 148 3.29 -4.16 -5.96
C ALA A 148 3.66 -2.78 -5.38
N ILE A 149 4.51 -2.72 -4.34
CA ILE A 149 5.01 -1.45 -3.78
C ILE A 149 5.94 -0.77 -4.80
N THR A 150 6.85 -1.51 -5.44
CA THR A 150 7.73 -0.95 -6.47
C THR A 150 6.93 -0.41 -7.66
N ASN A 151 5.93 -1.15 -8.13
CA ASN A 151 5.03 -0.67 -9.18
C ASN A 151 4.26 0.58 -8.73
N LEU A 152 3.68 0.57 -7.52
CA LEU A 152 2.98 1.73 -6.95
C LEU A 152 3.87 2.97 -6.92
N VAL A 153 5.10 2.84 -6.42
CA VAL A 153 6.06 3.96 -6.36
C VAL A 153 6.37 4.50 -7.75
N MET A 154 6.66 3.62 -8.73
CA MET A 154 6.97 4.03 -10.10
C MET A 154 5.77 4.71 -10.78
N ASP A 155 4.57 4.14 -10.67
CA ASP A 155 3.35 4.72 -11.25
C ASP A 155 3.05 6.09 -10.61
N THR A 156 3.23 6.21 -9.31
CA THR A 156 3.02 7.44 -8.54
C THR A 156 3.98 8.55 -9.00
N VAL A 157 5.26 8.23 -9.16
CA VAL A 157 6.27 9.18 -9.69
C VAL A 157 5.96 9.57 -11.13
N ASN A 158 5.54 8.63 -11.98
CA ASN A 158 5.14 8.91 -13.36
C ASN A 158 3.95 9.88 -13.44
N LEU A 159 3.06 9.86 -12.46
CA LEU A 159 1.92 10.79 -12.33
C LEU A 159 2.27 12.09 -11.58
N ALA A 160 3.55 12.34 -11.33
CA ALA A 160 4.08 13.54 -10.67
C ALA A 160 3.63 13.74 -9.21
N TYR A 161 3.34 12.67 -8.49
CA TYR A 161 3.23 12.71 -7.03
C TYR A 161 4.61 12.57 -6.37
N ARG A 162 4.77 13.13 -5.19
CA ARG A 162 5.86 12.78 -4.28
C ARG A 162 5.56 11.46 -3.59
N VAL A 163 6.59 10.70 -3.23
CA VAL A 163 6.41 9.40 -2.56
C VAL A 163 7.23 9.35 -1.28
N VAL A 164 6.63 8.81 -0.25
CA VAL A 164 7.27 8.46 1.02
C VAL A 164 7.10 6.96 1.25
N VAL A 165 8.16 6.27 1.66
CA VAL A 165 8.14 4.86 2.01
C VAL A 165 8.69 4.67 3.41
N PRO A 166 7.84 4.44 4.43
CA PRO A 166 8.30 4.00 5.74
C PRO A 166 8.75 2.54 5.62
N ARG A 167 10.07 2.33 5.72
CA ARG A 167 10.71 1.05 5.44
C ARG A 167 10.24 -0.11 6.32
N ASP A 168 9.78 0.19 7.51
CA ASP A 168 9.25 -0.70 8.52
C ASP A 168 7.73 -0.96 8.39
N ALA A 169 7.07 -0.31 7.43
CA ALA A 169 5.66 -0.51 7.08
C ALA A 169 5.45 -1.14 5.70
N VAL A 170 6.51 -1.66 5.10
CA VAL A 170 6.46 -2.44 3.85
C VAL A 170 7.17 -3.77 4.03
N ALA A 171 6.70 -4.81 3.34
CA ALA A 171 7.34 -6.12 3.38
C ALA A 171 7.45 -6.75 1.99
N GLY A 172 8.42 -7.64 1.83
CA GLY A 172 8.63 -8.44 0.61
C GLY A 172 9.46 -9.68 0.90
N ILE A 173 9.54 -10.59 -0.06
CA ILE A 173 10.25 -11.86 0.08
C ILE A 173 11.15 -12.16 -1.13
N PRO A 174 12.37 -12.67 -0.91
CA PRO A 174 13.07 -12.76 0.38
C PRO A 174 13.28 -11.40 1.04
N ALA A 175 13.41 -11.34 2.36
CA ALA A 175 13.51 -10.08 3.10
C ALA A 175 14.78 -9.27 2.76
N ASP A 176 15.90 -9.94 2.52
CA ASP A 176 17.16 -9.33 2.08
C ASP A 176 17.02 -8.67 0.70
N TYR A 177 16.31 -9.33 -0.23
CA TYR A 177 16.03 -8.75 -1.55
C TYR A 177 15.08 -7.54 -1.44
N ALA A 178 14.06 -7.62 -0.59
CA ALA A 178 13.18 -6.47 -0.33
C ALA A 178 13.97 -5.28 0.24
N THR A 179 14.88 -5.51 1.18
CA THR A 179 15.79 -4.49 1.72
C THR A 179 16.66 -3.90 0.60
N ALA A 180 17.22 -4.74 -0.27
CA ALA A 180 18.02 -4.27 -1.40
C ALA A 180 17.22 -3.38 -2.38
N ILE A 181 15.94 -3.71 -2.63
CA ILE A 181 15.06 -2.87 -3.45
C ILE A 181 14.80 -1.52 -2.77
N ILE A 182 14.51 -1.50 -1.47
CA ILE A 182 14.31 -0.26 -0.72
C ILE A 182 15.55 0.62 -0.83
N ASP A 183 16.73 0.06 -0.56
CA ASP A 183 17.97 0.80 -0.45
C ASP A 183 18.54 1.26 -1.82
N ASN A 184 18.33 0.49 -2.89
CA ASN A 184 18.96 0.75 -4.17
C ASN A 184 18.00 1.18 -5.29
N THR A 185 16.69 1.00 -5.11
CA THR A 185 15.69 1.38 -6.12
C THR A 185 14.71 2.43 -5.56
N LEU A 186 14.01 2.12 -4.46
CA LEU A 186 12.99 3.02 -3.94
C LEU A 186 13.59 4.30 -3.37
N SER A 187 14.78 4.24 -2.79
CA SER A 187 15.52 5.41 -2.28
C SER A 187 15.86 6.46 -3.37
N LEU A 188 15.82 6.07 -4.65
CA LEU A 188 16.00 7.00 -5.78
C LEU A 188 14.70 7.68 -6.21
N LEU A 189 13.55 7.13 -5.82
CA LEU A 189 12.21 7.54 -6.25
C LEU A 189 11.36 8.13 -5.14
N ALA A 190 11.69 7.82 -3.88
CA ALA A 190 10.90 8.14 -2.70
C ALA A 190 11.77 8.63 -1.55
N ALA A 191 11.19 9.40 -0.65
CA ALA A 191 11.77 9.66 0.67
C ALA A 191 11.58 8.40 1.54
N VAL A 192 12.68 7.67 1.81
CA VAL A 192 12.65 6.52 2.70
C VAL A 192 12.81 7.00 4.14
N THR A 193 11.89 6.60 5.01
CA THR A 193 11.80 7.00 6.42
C THR A 193 11.35 5.81 7.30
N THR A 194 10.86 6.07 8.50
CA THR A 194 10.25 5.08 9.40
C THR A 194 8.83 5.48 9.77
N THR A 195 8.06 4.53 10.30
CA THR A 195 6.74 4.79 10.87
C THR A 195 6.80 5.79 12.00
N ASP A 196 7.80 5.67 12.87
CA ASP A 196 7.97 6.57 14.02
C ASP A 196 8.24 8.02 13.58
N ASP A 197 9.06 8.23 12.56
CA ASP A 197 9.34 9.57 12.01
C ASP A 197 8.06 10.25 11.51
N LEU A 198 7.19 9.52 10.80
CA LEU A 198 5.92 10.07 10.32
C LEU A 198 4.92 10.36 11.45
N ILE A 199 4.81 9.45 12.42
CA ILE A 199 3.94 9.65 13.59
C ILE A 199 4.40 10.86 14.41
N GLU A 200 5.71 11.00 14.64
CA GLU A 200 6.28 12.14 15.35
C GLU A 200 6.00 13.45 14.62
N LEU A 201 6.23 13.46 13.30
CA LEU A 201 5.96 14.61 12.44
C LEU A 201 4.49 15.06 12.55
N TRP A 202 3.55 14.14 12.39
CA TRP A 202 2.12 14.46 12.37
C TRP A 202 1.53 14.80 13.75
N ARG A 203 2.20 14.43 14.84
CA ARG A 203 1.82 14.90 16.18
C ARG A 203 2.17 16.37 16.44
N GLN A 204 3.08 16.92 15.65
CA GLN A 204 3.55 18.31 15.81
C GLN A 204 2.83 19.26 14.84
N SER A 205 2.06 18.75 13.89
CA SER A 205 1.25 19.50 12.92
C SER A 205 -0.12 19.85 13.51
#